data_d7e4f3e54aaa2897d181efb904a2e51a
#
_entry.id   d7e4f3e54aaa2897d181efb904a2e51a
#
_cell.length_a   1.000
_cell.length_b   1.000
_cell.length_c   1.000
_cell.angle_alpha   90.00
_cell.angle_beta   90.00
_cell.angle_gamma   90.00
#
_symmetry.space_group_name_H-M   'P 1'
#
loop_
_entity.id
_entity.type
_entity.pdbx_description
1 polymer ?
#
loop_
_entity_poly.entity_id
_entity_poly.type
_entity_poly.pdbx_seq_one_letter_code
_entity_poly.pdbx_strand_id
1 'polypeptide(L)'
;MRTVRTLLTAAMVAACSLAFVGSAFAGEFPQVYEKKDYIVKDREKLGGTGLGTVHCEYAFPRDKALPDQAVKEIAWLTLPPGATIGVHKHEKNEDAYIVVSGSGVFVGSDGKEIPVKAGDVTIARKGESHGMKNTGKVPLVILDVIAQQ
;
A
#
# COMPACT_ATOMS: atom_id res chain seq x y z
N MET A 1 63.87 -29.21 -51.51
CA MET A 1 62.59 -28.44 -51.49
C MET A 1 61.82 -28.86 -50.25
N ARG A 2 61.80 -28.00 -49.23
CA ARG A 2 61.02 -28.20 -47.97
C ARG A 2 59.86 -27.25 -47.94
N THR A 3 58.65 -27.77 -47.97
CA THR A 3 57.38 -27.03 -47.86
C THR A 3 57.06 -26.76 -46.40
N VAL A 4 57.02 -25.48 -46.01
CA VAL A 4 56.61 -25.02 -44.69
C VAL A 4 55.11 -24.96 -44.68
N ARG A 5 54.43 -25.73 -43.83
CA ARG A 5 53.01 -25.65 -43.56
C ARG A 5 52.82 -24.66 -42.42
N THR A 6 52.20 -23.54 -42.72
CA THR A 6 51.78 -22.57 -41.74
C THR A 6 50.45 -23.02 -41.11
N LEU A 7 50.45 -23.27 -39.80
CA LEU A 7 49.23 -23.52 -39.00
C LEU A 7 48.63 -22.18 -38.57
N LEU A 8 47.46 -21.84 -39.09
CA LEU A 8 46.64 -20.77 -38.56
C LEU A 8 45.87 -21.28 -37.33
N THR A 9 46.25 -20.80 -36.16
CA THR A 9 45.44 -20.96 -34.94
C THR A 9 44.36 -19.89 -34.90
N ALA A 10 43.09 -20.30 -35.08
CA ALA A 10 41.96 -19.46 -34.90
C ALA A 10 41.66 -19.30 -33.38
N ALA A 11 41.88 -18.12 -32.83
CA ALA A 11 41.50 -17.77 -31.49
C ALA A 11 39.99 -17.51 -31.47
N MET A 12 39.25 -18.39 -30.82
CA MET A 12 37.84 -18.25 -30.55
C MET A 12 37.65 -17.27 -29.38
N VAL A 13 37.29 -16.02 -29.66
CA VAL A 13 36.88 -15.05 -28.64
C VAL A 13 35.46 -15.40 -28.24
N ALA A 14 35.30 -16.01 -27.07
CA ALA A 14 34.00 -16.20 -26.46
C ALA A 14 33.47 -14.84 -25.97
N ALA A 15 32.58 -14.25 -26.72
CA ALA A 15 31.82 -13.09 -26.26
C ALA A 15 30.86 -13.55 -25.15
N CYS A 16 31.23 -13.30 -23.90
CA CYS A 16 30.32 -13.46 -22.74
C CYS A 16 29.28 -12.34 -22.81
N SER A 17 28.10 -12.64 -23.39
CA SER A 17 26.94 -11.75 -23.36
C SER A 17 26.42 -11.75 -21.93
N LEU A 18 26.84 -10.77 -21.12
CA LEU A 18 26.14 -10.43 -19.89
C LEU A 18 24.75 -9.94 -20.31
N ALA A 19 23.76 -10.82 -20.23
CA ALA A 19 22.37 -10.42 -20.27
C ALA A 19 22.12 -9.56 -19.02
N PHE A 20 22.06 -8.24 -19.23
CA PHE A 20 21.52 -7.32 -18.25
C PHE A 20 20.04 -7.71 -18.10
N VAL A 21 19.71 -8.44 -17.05
CA VAL A 21 18.35 -8.58 -16.59
C VAL A 21 17.97 -7.19 -16.02
N GLY A 22 17.68 -6.27 -16.93
CA GLY A 22 17.08 -4.98 -16.59
C GLY A 22 15.76 -5.29 -15.89
N SER A 23 15.53 -4.71 -14.72
CA SER A 23 14.29 -4.87 -14.00
C SER A 23 13.13 -4.42 -14.90
N ALA A 24 12.33 -5.38 -15.35
CA ALA A 24 11.23 -5.19 -16.29
C ALA A 24 10.03 -4.44 -15.68
N PHE A 25 10.19 -3.85 -14.49
CA PHE A 25 9.09 -3.23 -13.74
C PHE A 25 9.04 -1.70 -13.78
N ALA A 26 10.03 -1.04 -14.33
CA ALA A 26 10.00 0.41 -14.50
C ALA A 26 9.08 0.78 -15.69
N GLY A 27 7.76 0.90 -15.45
CA GLY A 27 6.80 1.33 -16.47
C GLY A 27 5.44 0.65 -16.41
N GLU A 28 5.25 -0.37 -15.57
CA GLU A 28 3.97 -1.08 -15.47
C GLU A 28 2.90 -0.28 -14.68
N PHE A 29 3.32 0.65 -13.82
CA PHE A 29 2.44 1.51 -13.04
C PHE A 29 2.79 2.99 -13.21
N PRO A 30 1.80 3.89 -13.19
CA PRO A 30 2.06 5.32 -13.22
C PRO A 30 2.79 5.74 -11.94
N GLN A 31 3.68 6.74 -12.04
CA GLN A 31 4.29 7.37 -10.87
C GLN A 31 3.37 8.41 -10.23
N VAL A 32 2.36 8.89 -10.97
CA VAL A 32 1.36 9.85 -10.51
C VAL A 32 -0.02 9.24 -10.71
N TYR A 33 -0.78 9.15 -9.63
CA TYR A 33 -2.17 8.73 -9.63
C TYR A 33 -3.04 9.97 -9.51
N GLU A 34 -3.68 10.38 -10.60
CA GLU A 34 -4.52 11.56 -10.60
C GLU A 34 -5.87 11.28 -9.93
N LYS A 35 -6.38 12.23 -9.14
CA LYS A 35 -7.64 12.05 -8.39
C LYS A 35 -8.83 11.63 -9.28
N LYS A 36 -8.88 12.09 -10.52
CA LYS A 36 -9.93 11.73 -11.49
C LYS A 36 -9.98 10.23 -11.82
N ASP A 37 -8.85 9.51 -11.62
CA ASP A 37 -8.68 8.10 -11.95
C ASP A 37 -8.81 7.19 -10.72
N TYR A 38 -9.11 7.75 -9.54
CA TYR A 38 -9.29 6.97 -8.33
C TYR A 38 -10.48 6.02 -8.43
N ILE A 39 -10.32 4.85 -7.85
CA ILE A 39 -11.41 3.88 -7.74
C ILE A 39 -12.23 4.22 -6.52
N VAL A 40 -13.48 4.62 -6.73
CA VAL A 40 -14.39 5.00 -5.64
C VAL A 40 -15.30 3.83 -5.28
N LYS A 41 -15.39 3.53 -3.98
CA LYS A 41 -16.27 2.48 -3.43
C LYS A 41 -16.83 2.93 -2.07
N ASP A 42 -18.12 2.77 -1.88
CA ASP A 42 -18.74 2.85 -0.57
C ASP A 42 -18.68 1.47 0.10
N ARG A 43 -18.16 1.42 1.32
CA ARG A 43 -17.92 0.17 2.05
C ARG A 43 -18.69 0.14 3.36
N GLU A 44 -19.59 -0.82 3.47
CA GLU A 44 -20.19 -1.19 4.77
C GLU A 44 -19.30 -2.19 5.49
N LYS A 45 -19.38 -2.21 6.82
CA LYS A 45 -18.61 -3.14 7.69
C LYS A 45 -17.11 -3.15 7.40
N LEU A 46 -16.54 -1.98 7.06
CA LEU A 46 -15.10 -1.88 6.84
C LEU A 46 -14.34 -2.40 8.07
N GLY A 47 -13.26 -3.17 7.88
CA GLY A 47 -12.62 -3.92 8.96
C GLY A 47 -13.46 -5.09 9.50
N GLY A 48 -14.47 -5.58 8.74
CA GLY A 48 -15.30 -6.74 9.07
C GLY A 48 -16.49 -6.45 9.99
N THR A 49 -16.32 -5.56 10.97
CA THR A 49 -17.35 -5.23 12.00
C THR A 49 -17.66 -3.74 12.08
N GLY A 50 -17.16 -2.92 11.17
CA GLY A 50 -17.42 -1.48 11.14
C GLY A 50 -18.91 -1.15 11.04
N LEU A 51 -19.29 0.02 11.52
CA LEU A 51 -20.65 0.56 11.48
C LEU A 51 -20.74 1.68 10.45
N GLY A 52 -21.92 1.80 9.84
CA GLY A 52 -22.18 2.80 8.80
C GLY A 52 -21.43 2.49 7.50
N THR A 53 -21.48 3.47 6.59
CA THR A 53 -20.85 3.38 5.27
C THR A 53 -19.66 4.32 5.23
N VAL A 54 -18.49 3.79 4.88
CA VAL A 54 -17.26 4.56 4.67
C VAL A 54 -17.08 4.79 3.18
N HIS A 55 -16.91 6.05 2.78
CA HIS A 55 -16.57 6.40 1.42
C HIS A 55 -15.08 6.25 1.19
N CYS A 56 -14.67 5.40 0.25
CA CYS A 56 -13.28 5.04 -0.02
C CYS A 56 -12.87 5.46 -1.44
N GLU A 57 -11.84 6.29 -1.55
CA GLU A 57 -11.24 6.72 -2.82
C GLU A 57 -9.84 6.11 -2.91
N TYR A 58 -9.67 5.04 -3.69
CA TYR A 58 -8.40 4.34 -3.83
C TYR A 58 -7.57 4.95 -4.96
N ALA A 59 -6.44 5.56 -4.62
CA ALA A 59 -5.41 5.92 -5.59
C ALA A 59 -4.69 4.66 -6.09
N PHE A 60 -4.37 3.76 -5.15
CA PHE A 60 -3.74 2.48 -5.45
C PHE A 60 -4.37 1.38 -4.61
N PRO A 61 -5.25 0.54 -5.18
CA PRO A 61 -5.93 -0.51 -4.45
C PRO A 61 -5.06 -1.77 -4.33
N ARG A 62 -5.25 -2.53 -3.24
CA ARG A 62 -4.46 -3.72 -2.88
C ARG A 62 -4.45 -4.80 -3.95
N ASP A 63 -5.54 -5.00 -4.66
CA ASP A 63 -5.68 -6.00 -5.72
C ASP A 63 -4.84 -5.71 -6.98
N LYS A 64 -4.26 -4.52 -7.05
CA LYS A 64 -3.32 -4.11 -8.10
C LYS A 64 -1.85 -4.19 -7.69
N ALA A 65 -1.57 -4.38 -6.38
CA ALA A 65 -0.20 -4.43 -5.90
C ALA A 65 0.51 -5.73 -6.32
N LEU A 66 1.73 -5.61 -6.84
CA LEU A 66 2.58 -6.76 -7.14
C LEU A 66 3.06 -7.44 -5.85
N PRO A 67 3.38 -8.75 -5.89
CA PRO A 67 3.81 -9.50 -4.70
C PRO A 67 5.01 -8.88 -3.97
N ASP A 68 5.97 -8.36 -4.71
CA ASP A 68 7.23 -7.76 -4.21
C ASP A 68 7.17 -6.25 -3.95
N GLN A 69 6.04 -5.60 -4.28
CA GLN A 69 5.83 -4.19 -3.95
C GLN A 69 5.66 -4.00 -2.44
N ALA A 70 6.38 -3.03 -1.86
CA ALA A 70 6.23 -2.68 -0.44
C ALA A 70 4.89 -1.97 -0.16
N VAL A 71 4.53 -0.96 -0.95
CA VAL A 71 3.23 -0.28 -0.83
C VAL A 71 2.15 -1.16 -1.47
N LYS A 72 1.13 -1.51 -0.69
CA LYS A 72 0.03 -2.37 -1.10
C LYS A 72 -1.26 -1.62 -1.36
N GLU A 73 -1.50 -0.52 -0.66
CA GLU A 73 -2.71 0.28 -0.82
C GLU A 73 -2.44 1.73 -0.43
N ILE A 74 -3.06 2.66 -1.15
CA ILE A 74 -3.19 4.06 -0.75
C ILE A 74 -4.63 4.48 -1.01
N ALA A 75 -5.36 4.89 0.03
CA ALA A 75 -6.75 5.28 -0.06
C ALA A 75 -7.10 6.45 0.86
N TRP A 76 -8.01 7.32 0.41
CA TRP A 76 -8.70 8.24 1.30
C TRP A 76 -9.98 7.58 1.80
N LEU A 77 -10.15 7.54 3.12
CA LEU A 77 -11.32 6.99 3.77
C LEU A 77 -12.06 8.12 4.48
N THR A 78 -13.30 8.35 4.08
CA THR A 78 -14.16 9.35 4.68
C THR A 78 -15.23 8.65 5.52
N LEU A 79 -15.15 8.82 6.83
CA LEU A 79 -16.10 8.29 7.79
C LEU A 79 -17.10 9.37 8.17
N PRO A 80 -18.38 9.24 7.83
CA PRO A 80 -19.42 10.13 8.37
C PRO A 80 -19.51 10.06 9.90
N PRO A 81 -20.14 11.03 10.57
CA PRO A 81 -20.38 10.96 12.01
C PRO A 81 -21.00 9.64 12.45
N GLY A 82 -20.41 8.99 13.46
CA GLY A 82 -20.85 7.69 13.98
C GLY A 82 -20.37 6.47 13.20
N ALA A 83 -19.81 6.64 11.99
CA ALA A 83 -19.25 5.52 11.25
C ALA A 83 -17.93 5.03 11.87
N THR A 84 -17.64 3.74 11.67
CA THR A 84 -16.43 3.10 12.21
C THR A 84 -15.78 2.18 11.20
N ILE A 85 -14.45 2.07 11.31
CA ILE A 85 -13.70 0.92 10.80
C ILE A 85 -13.60 -0.06 11.96
N GLY A 86 -14.11 -1.26 11.80
CA GLY A 86 -14.08 -2.31 12.83
C GLY A 86 -12.64 -2.70 13.19
N VAL A 87 -12.44 -3.16 14.42
CA VAL A 87 -11.12 -3.65 14.84
C VAL A 87 -10.77 -4.90 14.03
N HIS A 88 -9.64 -4.85 13.34
CA HIS A 88 -9.15 -5.92 12.48
C HIS A 88 -7.63 -6.06 12.59
N LYS A 89 -7.12 -7.24 12.28
CA LYS A 89 -5.71 -7.60 12.45
C LYS A 89 -4.92 -7.53 11.15
N HIS A 90 -3.70 -7.04 11.22
CA HIS A 90 -2.74 -6.99 10.13
C HIS A 90 -1.73 -8.15 10.24
N GLU A 91 -2.07 -9.31 9.65
CA GLU A 91 -1.26 -10.54 9.77
C GLU A 91 0.08 -10.45 9.03
N LYS A 92 0.14 -9.76 7.90
CA LYS A 92 1.28 -9.79 6.97
C LYS A 92 1.80 -8.42 6.55
N ASN A 93 1.11 -7.36 6.92
CA ASN A 93 1.39 -5.99 6.50
C ASN A 93 1.31 -5.05 7.70
N GLU A 94 1.67 -3.82 7.46
CA GLU A 94 1.47 -2.69 8.37
C GLU A 94 0.47 -1.74 7.74
N ASP A 95 -0.28 -1.03 8.57
CA ASP A 95 -1.29 -0.08 8.15
C ASP A 95 -1.15 1.23 8.93
N ALA A 96 -0.96 2.32 8.20
CA ALA A 96 -0.83 3.66 8.76
C ALA A 96 -2.04 4.51 8.39
N TYR A 97 -2.73 5.07 9.39
CA TYR A 97 -3.73 6.10 9.20
C TYR A 97 -3.16 7.48 9.50
N ILE A 98 -3.19 8.36 8.52
CA ILE A 98 -2.88 9.77 8.67
C ILE A 98 -4.21 10.53 8.73
N VAL A 99 -4.52 11.15 9.86
CA VAL A 99 -5.75 11.94 10.01
C VAL A 99 -5.60 13.23 9.22
N VAL A 100 -6.34 13.36 8.12
CA VAL A 100 -6.29 14.54 7.23
C VAL A 100 -7.20 15.65 7.74
N SER A 101 -8.42 15.29 8.18
CA SER A 101 -9.36 16.25 8.74
C SER A 101 -10.36 15.60 9.69
N GLY A 102 -10.98 16.40 10.56
CA GLY A 102 -11.89 15.90 11.58
C GLY A 102 -11.19 15.40 12.82
N SER A 103 -11.90 14.64 13.63
CA SER A 103 -11.41 14.00 14.84
C SER A 103 -12.17 12.71 15.12
N GLY A 104 -11.57 11.81 15.87
CA GLY A 104 -12.19 10.53 16.20
C GLY A 104 -11.45 9.81 17.31
N VAL A 105 -11.62 8.51 17.35
CA VAL A 105 -10.97 7.62 18.32
C VAL A 105 -10.34 6.45 17.58
N PHE A 106 -9.04 6.30 17.75
CA PHE A 106 -8.30 5.10 17.37
C PHE A 106 -8.49 4.02 18.43
N VAL A 107 -8.69 2.78 18.01
CA VAL A 107 -8.78 1.61 18.90
C VAL A 107 -7.58 0.73 18.63
N GLY A 108 -6.71 0.57 19.62
CA GLY A 108 -5.49 -0.23 19.51
C GLY A 108 -5.70 -1.73 19.76
N SER A 109 -4.61 -2.51 19.63
CA SER A 109 -4.62 -3.97 19.84
C SER A 109 -5.04 -4.40 21.23
N ASP A 110 -4.78 -3.56 22.24
CA ASP A 110 -5.15 -3.79 23.64
C ASP A 110 -6.58 -3.31 23.96
N GLY A 111 -7.33 -2.87 22.94
CA GLY A 111 -8.67 -2.34 23.08
C GLY A 111 -8.73 -0.90 23.64
N LYS A 112 -7.58 -0.26 23.89
CA LYS A 112 -7.56 1.13 24.35
C LYS A 112 -8.05 2.06 23.26
N GLU A 113 -8.85 3.01 23.68
CA GLU A 113 -9.37 4.08 22.88
C GLU A 113 -8.50 5.34 23.05
N ILE A 114 -7.93 5.83 21.96
CA ILE A 114 -7.03 6.98 21.95
C ILE A 114 -7.66 8.05 21.06
N PRO A 115 -8.00 9.25 21.60
CA PRO A 115 -8.47 10.35 20.78
C PRO A 115 -7.45 10.78 19.73
N VAL A 116 -7.90 11.01 18.50
CA VAL A 116 -7.08 11.47 17.38
C VAL A 116 -7.75 12.63 16.66
N LYS A 117 -6.94 13.48 16.03
CA LYS A 117 -7.36 14.66 15.28
C LYS A 117 -6.46 14.89 14.07
N ALA A 118 -6.84 15.84 13.21
CA ALA A 118 -6.03 16.22 12.05
C ALA A 118 -4.57 16.46 12.40
N GLY A 119 -3.67 15.83 11.62
CA GLY A 119 -2.23 15.82 11.80
C GLY A 119 -1.68 14.62 12.59
N ASP A 120 -2.54 13.87 13.30
CA ASP A 120 -2.09 12.67 14.01
C ASP A 120 -1.88 11.50 13.04
N VAL A 121 -0.94 10.63 13.40
CA VAL A 121 -0.63 9.39 12.66
C VAL A 121 -0.74 8.21 13.60
N THR A 122 -1.41 7.16 13.15
CA THR A 122 -1.48 5.87 13.87
C THR A 122 -0.92 4.77 12.98
N ILE A 123 -0.32 3.75 13.59
CA ILE A 123 0.24 2.60 12.86
C ILE A 123 -0.16 1.32 13.59
N ALA A 124 -0.78 0.40 12.85
CA ALA A 124 -0.88 -1.00 13.24
C ALA A 124 0.24 -1.77 12.54
N ARG A 125 1.17 -2.31 13.33
CA ARG A 125 2.27 -3.11 12.79
C ARG A 125 1.82 -4.54 12.54
N LYS A 126 2.65 -5.29 11.82
CA LYS A 126 2.41 -6.71 11.58
C LYS A 126 2.13 -7.45 12.89
N GLY A 127 1.01 -8.16 12.93
CA GLY A 127 0.51 -8.86 14.11
C GLY A 127 -0.41 -8.04 15.02
N GLU A 128 -0.44 -6.72 14.86
CA GLU A 128 -1.31 -5.82 15.64
C GLU A 128 -2.70 -5.69 15.01
N SER A 129 -3.64 -5.26 15.83
CA SER A 129 -5.01 -4.94 15.43
C SER A 129 -5.30 -3.48 15.66
N HIS A 130 -6.14 -2.89 14.83
CA HIS A 130 -6.64 -1.55 15.03
C HIS A 130 -8.04 -1.35 14.47
N GLY A 131 -8.65 -0.24 14.86
CA GLY A 131 -9.90 0.28 14.33
C GLY A 131 -9.97 1.79 14.48
N MET A 132 -10.98 2.41 13.86
CA MET A 132 -11.20 3.85 13.92
C MET A 132 -12.68 4.16 14.09
N LYS A 133 -13.00 5.15 14.93
CA LYS A 133 -14.37 5.63 15.15
C LYS A 133 -14.45 7.11 14.88
N ASN A 134 -15.38 7.56 14.06
CA ASN A 134 -15.73 8.97 13.99
C ASN A 134 -16.71 9.30 15.13
N THR A 135 -16.21 9.89 16.20
CA THR A 135 -17.00 10.37 17.35
C THR A 135 -17.34 11.86 17.25
N GLY A 136 -16.89 12.52 16.18
CA GLY A 136 -17.15 13.93 15.90
C GLY A 136 -18.51 14.18 15.25
N LYS A 137 -18.79 15.46 14.96
CA LYS A 137 -20.01 15.92 14.29
C LYS A 137 -19.83 16.20 12.79
N VAL A 138 -18.60 16.11 12.31
CA VAL A 138 -18.20 16.30 10.91
C VAL A 138 -17.51 15.04 10.40
N PRO A 139 -17.37 14.85 9.09
CA PRO A 139 -16.62 13.72 8.55
C PRO A 139 -15.19 13.66 9.08
N LEU A 140 -14.74 12.47 9.44
CA LEU A 140 -13.34 12.14 9.71
C LEU A 140 -12.72 11.60 8.41
N VAL A 141 -11.71 12.31 7.90
CA VAL A 141 -10.98 11.90 6.70
C VAL A 141 -9.60 11.41 7.10
N ILE A 142 -9.27 10.20 6.69
CA ILE A 142 -7.95 9.62 6.89
C ILE A 142 -7.35 9.20 5.55
N LEU A 143 -6.04 9.36 5.41
CA LEU A 143 -5.25 8.72 4.38
C LEU A 143 -4.76 7.39 4.94
N ASP A 144 -5.17 6.32 4.30
CA ASP A 144 -4.82 4.93 4.60
C ASP A 144 -3.65 4.50 3.72
N VAL A 145 -2.59 3.98 4.33
CA VAL A 145 -1.40 3.48 3.63
C VAL A 145 -1.03 2.11 4.17
N ILE A 146 -1.20 1.09 3.34
CA ILE A 146 -0.83 -0.28 3.68
C ILE A 146 0.49 -0.64 3.02
N ALA A 147 1.45 -1.08 3.84
CA ALA A 147 2.77 -1.53 3.40
C ALA A 147 3.08 -2.96 3.88
N GLN A 148 3.84 -3.70 3.07
CA GLN A 148 4.25 -5.06 3.36
C GLN A 148 5.68 -5.28 2.87
N GLN A 149 6.50 -5.88 3.70
CA GLN A 149 7.84 -6.37 3.35
C GLN A 149 7.81 -7.87 3.06
#